data_1836fce2afd12894e2bb395d5c5e9ccb
#
_entry.id   1836fce2afd12894e2bb395d5c5e9ccb
#
_cell.length_a   1.000
_cell.length_b   1.000
_cell.length_c   1.000
_cell.angle_alpha   90.00
_cell.angle_beta   90.00
_cell.angle_gamma   90.00
#
_symmetry.space_group_name_H-M   'P 1'
#
loop_
_entity.id
_entity.type
_entity.pdbx_description
1 polymer ?
#
loop_
_entity_poly.entity_id
_entity_poly.type
_entity_poly.pdbx_seq_one_letter_code
_entity_poly.pdbx_strand_id
1 'polypeptide(L)'
;MTSSSQRLALLEAVVEQSFNAVLITDANLANGGPLIVYVNPAFCTMTGYTADELIGVSPRILQGADTDPQVIERLRQCLSERLFFEGSTVNYRADGSPYVVEWKISPVRDDTGTVCNFVSVQQNISPRIRAEREQHLLAQALNAAFDPIIITDRNATIVFANEAFQLITGYSAPEIIGQNPRMLRSGKHDALFYAQFNESLASGEPFRTTFINKRKDGSLFYAEHSISPLRNVEGVITHFVSISQDVTTRLGREQKLLEIAHSDPLTGLDNRRAAEHTLERMINTARISGKPFSFIICDIDHFKSVNDQYGHPAGDSVLKSVAAILKHRIRAVDVAARWGGEEFLILVPDSSLKQAAELADRIRKGVENLEIPGAGPVTISLGVSELSPGETAASLIQQA
;
A
#
# COMPACT_ATOMS: atom_id res chain seq x y z
N MET A 1 66.66 5.69 -22.78
CA MET A 1 66.83 4.95 -21.50
C MET A 1 66.69 5.99 -20.39
N THR A 2 65.65 5.94 -19.65
CA THR A 2 65.45 6.82 -18.46
C THR A 2 66.51 6.43 -17.43
N SER A 3 67.24 7.43 -16.89
CA SER A 3 68.26 7.17 -15.87
C SER A 3 67.61 6.55 -14.64
N SER A 4 68.35 5.70 -13.90
CA SER A 4 67.87 5.10 -12.66
C SER A 4 67.29 6.13 -11.68
N SER A 5 67.82 7.34 -11.65
CA SER A 5 67.33 8.47 -10.85
C SER A 5 65.97 8.97 -11.31
N GLN A 6 65.72 9.05 -12.63
CA GLN A 6 64.37 9.46 -13.18
C GLN A 6 63.29 8.40 -12.89
N ARG A 7 63.66 7.13 -12.94
CA ARG A 7 62.75 6.02 -12.60
C ARG A 7 62.41 6.02 -11.12
N LEU A 8 63.35 6.30 -10.23
CA LEU A 8 63.10 6.42 -8.79
C LEU A 8 62.17 7.59 -8.46
N ALA A 9 62.44 8.77 -9.01
CA ALA A 9 61.60 9.96 -8.83
C ALA A 9 60.17 9.76 -9.34
N LEU A 10 60.01 9.01 -10.45
CA LEU A 10 58.67 8.67 -10.98
C LEU A 10 57.93 7.70 -10.04
N LEU A 11 58.57 6.72 -9.48
CA LEU A 11 57.99 5.77 -8.53
C LEU A 11 57.58 6.48 -7.21
N GLU A 12 58.44 7.33 -6.72
CA GLU A 12 58.14 8.18 -5.54
C GLU A 12 56.88 9.03 -5.81
N ALA A 13 56.80 9.73 -6.94
CA ALA A 13 55.68 10.56 -7.27
C ALA A 13 54.36 9.73 -7.41
N VAL A 14 54.43 8.51 -7.94
CA VAL A 14 53.24 7.62 -8.04
C VAL A 14 52.72 7.22 -6.65
N VAL A 15 53.63 6.90 -5.73
CA VAL A 15 53.23 6.52 -4.35
C VAL A 15 52.71 7.72 -3.58
N GLU A 16 53.33 8.87 -3.70
CA GLU A 16 52.96 10.15 -3.03
C GLU A 16 51.58 10.64 -3.52
N GLN A 17 51.29 10.50 -4.81
CA GLN A 17 50.02 10.93 -5.41
C GLN A 17 48.93 9.84 -5.42
N SER A 18 49.23 8.67 -4.85
CA SER A 18 48.27 7.58 -4.77
C SER A 18 47.08 7.96 -3.89
N PHE A 19 45.84 7.69 -4.37
CA PHE A 19 44.63 7.81 -3.55
C PHE A 19 44.53 6.72 -2.48
N ASN A 20 45.20 5.60 -2.65
CA ASN A 20 45.29 4.55 -1.64
C ASN A 20 46.33 4.92 -0.57
N ALA A 21 45.99 4.66 0.67
CA ALA A 21 46.94 4.80 1.77
C ALA A 21 48.05 3.75 1.66
N VAL A 22 49.28 4.20 1.62
CA VAL A 22 50.48 3.34 1.53
C VAL A 22 51.30 3.50 2.79
N LEU A 23 51.66 2.35 3.36
CA LEU A 23 52.51 2.23 4.55
C LEU A 23 53.62 1.21 4.23
N ILE A 24 54.86 1.57 4.57
CA ILE A 24 56.01 0.63 4.51
C ILE A 24 56.56 0.48 5.92
N THR A 25 56.82 -0.76 6.32
CA THR A 25 57.52 -1.07 7.58
C THR A 25 58.85 -1.77 7.32
N ASP A 26 59.70 -1.78 8.32
CA ASP A 26 60.80 -2.74 8.34
C ASP A 26 60.29 -4.20 8.45
N ALA A 27 61.18 -5.17 8.38
CA ALA A 27 60.85 -6.59 8.51
C ALA A 27 61.18 -7.14 9.91
N ASN A 28 61.43 -6.29 10.88
CA ASN A 28 61.75 -6.71 12.25
C ASN A 28 60.48 -6.97 13.05
N LEU A 29 60.17 -8.23 13.33
CA LEU A 29 58.98 -8.65 14.08
C LEU A 29 59.25 -8.76 15.60
N ALA A 30 60.46 -8.58 16.06
CA ALA A 30 60.82 -8.59 17.49
C ALA A 30 60.46 -7.27 18.19
N ASN A 31 60.43 -7.27 19.52
CA ASN A 31 60.27 -6.08 20.35
C ASN A 31 59.09 -5.15 20.05
N GLY A 32 57.96 -5.72 19.71
CA GLY A 32 56.76 -4.91 19.49
C GLY A 32 56.25 -4.92 18.03
N GLY A 33 56.92 -5.61 17.13
CA GLY A 33 56.51 -5.81 15.71
C GLY A 33 57.18 -4.83 14.77
N PRO A 34 56.85 -4.85 13.47
CA PRO A 34 57.54 -4.03 12.50
C PRO A 34 57.30 -2.56 12.74
N LEU A 35 58.32 -1.70 12.50
CA LEU A 35 58.22 -0.25 12.64
C LEU A 35 57.94 0.42 11.28
N ILE A 36 57.19 1.47 11.28
CA ILE A 36 56.88 2.28 10.10
C ILE A 36 58.12 3.02 9.64
N VAL A 37 58.51 2.86 8.40
CA VAL A 37 59.62 3.56 7.77
C VAL A 37 59.19 4.59 6.73
N TYR A 38 57.93 4.43 6.21
CA TYR A 38 57.38 5.35 5.24
C TYR A 38 55.85 5.32 5.28
N VAL A 39 55.21 6.48 5.11
CA VAL A 39 53.78 6.64 4.84
C VAL A 39 53.58 7.72 3.79
N ASN A 40 52.58 7.53 2.92
CA ASN A 40 52.21 8.55 1.94
C ASN A 40 51.14 9.52 2.52
N PRO A 41 50.89 10.69 1.87
CA PRO A 41 49.91 11.64 2.32
C PRO A 41 48.49 11.06 2.49
N ALA A 42 48.06 10.10 1.63
CA ALA A 42 46.77 9.44 1.74
C ALA A 42 46.64 8.63 3.04
N PHE A 43 47.73 8.01 3.52
CA PHE A 43 47.75 7.33 4.81
C PHE A 43 47.58 8.29 5.97
N CYS A 44 48.28 9.42 5.96
CA CYS A 44 48.14 10.48 6.98
C CYS A 44 46.69 11.03 7.00
N THR A 45 46.15 11.32 5.83
CA THR A 45 44.76 11.80 5.71
C THR A 45 43.75 10.76 6.23
N MET A 46 43.94 9.48 5.94
CA MET A 46 43.05 8.41 6.38
C MET A 46 43.10 8.19 7.89
N THR A 47 44.30 8.27 8.49
CA THR A 47 44.52 7.93 9.90
C THR A 47 44.45 9.14 10.83
N GLY A 48 44.61 10.36 10.30
CA GLY A 48 44.65 11.60 11.06
C GLY A 48 45.99 11.86 11.81
N TYR A 49 46.97 10.96 11.65
CA TYR A 49 48.33 11.15 12.17
C TYR A 49 49.22 11.83 11.13
N THR A 50 50.17 12.60 11.58
CA THR A 50 51.24 13.12 10.72
C THR A 50 52.31 12.06 10.46
N ALA A 51 53.10 12.22 9.39
CA ALA A 51 54.21 11.31 9.09
C ALA A 51 55.21 11.21 10.23
N ASP A 52 55.52 12.36 10.85
CA ASP A 52 56.49 12.44 11.97
C ASP A 52 56.03 11.67 13.21
N GLU A 53 54.72 11.60 13.44
CA GLU A 53 54.12 10.83 14.56
C GLU A 53 54.13 9.33 14.29
N LEU A 54 54.15 8.92 13.01
CA LEU A 54 54.07 7.51 12.58
C LEU A 54 55.40 6.85 12.34
N ILE A 55 56.43 7.61 11.83
CA ILE A 55 57.74 7.03 11.52
C ILE A 55 58.41 6.54 12.81
N GLY A 56 58.89 5.31 12.78
CA GLY A 56 59.51 4.64 13.93
C GLY A 56 58.56 4.05 14.94
N VAL A 57 57.24 4.16 14.71
CA VAL A 57 56.18 3.59 15.56
C VAL A 57 55.59 2.31 14.92
N SER A 58 55.14 1.36 15.72
CA SER A 58 54.46 0.19 15.19
C SER A 58 53.04 0.55 14.72
N PRO A 59 52.58 -0.01 13.55
CA PRO A 59 51.19 0.15 13.08
C PRO A 59 50.11 -0.27 14.09
N ARG A 60 50.50 -0.94 15.16
CA ARG A 60 49.58 -1.29 16.28
C ARG A 60 48.93 -0.09 16.95
N ILE A 61 49.49 1.13 16.78
CA ILE A 61 48.92 2.38 17.28
C ILE A 61 47.50 2.59 16.74
N LEU A 62 47.16 2.00 15.59
CA LEU A 62 45.84 2.08 14.94
C LEU A 62 44.84 1.04 15.48
N GLN A 63 45.29 0.12 16.33
CA GLN A 63 44.40 -0.92 16.89
C GLN A 63 43.69 -0.41 18.14
N GLY A 64 42.49 -0.94 18.39
CA GLY A 64 41.68 -0.56 19.55
C GLY A 64 40.67 -1.65 19.91
N ALA A 65 39.64 -1.27 20.67
CA ALA A 65 38.70 -2.19 21.29
C ALA A 65 37.95 -3.09 20.28
N ASP A 66 37.59 -2.54 19.14
CA ASP A 66 36.80 -3.27 18.10
C ASP A 66 37.69 -3.90 17.01
N THR A 67 39.03 -3.85 17.17
CA THR A 67 39.94 -4.51 16.25
C THR A 67 39.85 -6.03 16.41
N ASP A 68 39.53 -6.76 15.34
CA ASP A 68 39.30 -8.19 15.39
C ASP A 68 40.60 -8.97 15.71
N PRO A 69 40.67 -9.63 16.89
CA PRO A 69 41.87 -10.35 17.31
C PRO A 69 42.23 -11.51 16.37
N GLN A 70 41.25 -12.15 15.72
CA GLN A 70 41.49 -13.26 14.81
C GLN A 70 42.18 -12.78 13.52
N VAL A 71 41.74 -11.63 13.01
CA VAL A 71 42.36 -10.98 11.86
C VAL A 71 43.82 -10.60 12.16
N ILE A 72 44.06 -10.04 13.35
CA ILE A 72 45.41 -9.68 13.80
C ILE A 72 46.32 -10.90 13.97
N GLU A 73 45.80 -12.00 14.52
CA GLU A 73 46.59 -13.22 14.68
C GLU A 73 46.97 -13.83 13.31
N ARG A 74 46.01 -13.87 12.34
CA ARG A 74 46.32 -14.28 10.98
C ARG A 74 47.34 -13.36 10.30
N LEU A 75 47.24 -12.05 10.53
CA LEU A 75 48.23 -11.09 10.08
C LEU A 75 49.62 -11.42 10.62
N ARG A 76 49.75 -11.62 11.95
CA ARG A 76 51.04 -12.00 12.58
C ARG A 76 51.64 -13.27 11.98
N GLN A 77 50.80 -14.28 11.77
CA GLN A 77 51.25 -15.53 11.15
C GLN A 77 51.78 -15.27 9.74
N CYS A 78 51.02 -14.57 8.86
CA CYS A 78 51.46 -14.27 7.51
C CYS A 78 52.76 -13.47 7.49
N LEU A 79 52.94 -12.47 8.37
CA LEU A 79 54.19 -11.72 8.45
C LEU A 79 55.36 -12.56 8.93
N SER A 80 55.16 -13.48 9.90
CA SER A 80 56.21 -14.39 10.38
C SER A 80 56.67 -15.37 9.31
N GLU A 81 55.74 -15.85 8.50
CA GLU A 81 55.99 -16.76 7.38
C GLU A 81 56.43 -16.01 6.10
N ARG A 82 56.53 -14.68 6.14
CA ARG A 82 56.93 -13.82 4.99
C ARG A 82 56.01 -13.97 3.79
N LEU A 83 54.70 -14.18 4.06
CA LEU A 83 53.66 -14.36 3.08
C LEU A 83 52.85 -13.05 2.86
N PHE A 84 52.10 -13.05 1.74
CA PHE A 84 51.08 -12.04 1.46
C PHE A 84 49.92 -12.15 2.46
N PHE A 85 49.42 -10.98 2.89
CA PHE A 85 48.23 -10.88 3.72
C PHE A 85 47.17 -10.00 3.07
N GLU A 86 45.93 -10.41 3.17
CA GLU A 86 44.76 -9.61 2.82
C GLU A 86 43.68 -9.77 3.91
N GLY A 87 43.11 -8.67 4.37
CA GLY A 87 42.09 -8.70 5.40
C GLY A 87 41.48 -7.33 5.66
N SER A 88 40.44 -7.30 6.50
CA SER A 88 39.79 -6.09 6.95
C SER A 88 39.46 -6.18 8.44
N THR A 89 39.56 -5.05 9.13
CA THR A 89 39.20 -4.91 10.54
C THR A 89 38.91 -3.47 10.89
N VAL A 90 38.49 -3.20 12.13
CA VAL A 90 38.36 -1.85 12.65
C VAL A 90 39.71 -1.34 13.13
N ASN A 91 40.10 -0.17 12.64
CA ASN A 91 41.20 0.65 13.15
C ASN A 91 40.68 1.97 13.70
N TYR A 92 41.54 2.68 14.40
CA TYR A 92 41.22 3.96 15.05
C TYR A 92 42.14 5.06 14.55
N ARG A 93 41.61 6.25 14.35
CA ARG A 93 42.35 7.44 13.99
C ARG A 93 42.99 8.09 15.21
N ALA A 94 43.80 9.12 14.97
CA ALA A 94 44.43 9.95 16.02
C ALA A 94 43.39 10.59 16.98
N ASP A 95 42.21 10.93 16.49
CA ASP A 95 41.10 11.46 17.29
C ASP A 95 40.29 10.39 18.03
N GLY A 96 40.67 9.11 17.93
CA GLY A 96 39.97 7.97 18.51
C GLY A 96 38.75 7.50 17.72
N SER A 97 38.42 8.09 16.58
CA SER A 97 37.28 7.66 15.78
C SER A 97 37.58 6.34 15.04
N PRO A 98 36.63 5.36 15.05
CA PRO A 98 36.82 4.08 14.37
C PRO A 98 36.60 4.20 12.86
N TYR A 99 37.29 3.38 12.09
CA TYR A 99 37.06 3.17 10.68
C TYR A 99 37.38 1.74 10.29
N VAL A 100 36.70 1.21 9.29
CA VAL A 100 36.98 -0.13 8.73
C VAL A 100 38.05 0.03 7.66
N VAL A 101 39.17 -0.61 7.88
CA VAL A 101 40.27 -0.67 6.93
C VAL A 101 40.28 -2.03 6.20
N GLU A 102 40.45 -2.00 4.90
CA GLU A 102 40.87 -3.14 4.11
C GLU A 102 42.34 -2.94 3.74
N TRP A 103 43.17 -3.96 3.96
CA TRP A 103 44.59 -3.88 3.70
C TRP A 103 45.13 -5.10 2.95
N LYS A 104 46.09 -4.83 2.09
CA LYS A 104 46.89 -5.84 1.38
C LYS A 104 48.34 -5.60 1.72
N ILE A 105 49.00 -6.60 2.31
CA ILE A 105 50.39 -6.50 2.76
C ILE A 105 51.24 -7.51 2.00
N SER A 106 52.30 -7.00 1.38
CA SER A 106 53.24 -7.80 0.60
C SER A 106 54.67 -7.66 1.16
N PRO A 107 55.42 -8.78 1.26
CA PRO A 107 56.82 -8.72 1.60
C PRO A 107 57.64 -8.16 0.43
N VAL A 108 58.56 -7.26 0.71
CA VAL A 108 59.56 -6.76 -0.23
C VAL A 108 60.89 -7.46 0.06
N ARG A 109 61.54 -7.97 -1.00
CA ARG A 109 62.78 -8.73 -0.90
C ARG A 109 63.91 -7.94 -1.52
N ASP A 110 65.10 -8.07 -0.92
CA ASP A 110 66.34 -7.59 -1.48
C ASP A 110 66.90 -8.51 -2.57
N ASP A 111 68.07 -8.15 -3.13
CA ASP A 111 68.75 -8.91 -4.19
C ASP A 111 69.21 -10.32 -3.73
N THR A 112 69.24 -10.59 -2.44
CA THR A 112 69.54 -11.90 -1.85
C THR A 112 68.33 -12.78 -1.65
N GLY A 113 67.11 -12.23 -1.90
CA GLY A 113 65.83 -12.89 -1.64
C GLY A 113 65.34 -12.75 -0.17
N THR A 114 66.08 -12.06 0.67
CA THR A 114 65.70 -11.82 2.06
C THR A 114 64.66 -10.71 2.15
N VAL A 115 63.58 -10.92 2.95
CA VAL A 115 62.54 -9.88 3.16
C VAL A 115 63.11 -8.76 4.02
N CYS A 116 63.21 -7.57 3.43
CA CYS A 116 63.73 -6.35 4.08
C CYS A 116 62.62 -5.40 4.57
N ASN A 117 61.48 -5.40 3.93
CA ASN A 117 60.35 -4.55 4.27
C ASN A 117 59.02 -5.26 4.02
N PHE A 118 57.91 -4.71 4.56
CA PHE A 118 56.54 -4.99 4.16
C PHE A 118 55.91 -3.74 3.60
N VAL A 119 55.23 -3.83 2.48
CA VAL A 119 54.42 -2.77 1.90
C VAL A 119 52.95 -3.10 2.14
N SER A 120 52.25 -2.20 2.75
CA SER A 120 50.78 -2.27 2.99
C SER A 120 50.09 -1.22 2.15
N VAL A 121 49.15 -1.67 1.32
CA VAL A 121 48.17 -0.78 0.66
C VAL A 121 46.87 -0.90 1.39
N GLN A 122 46.30 0.23 1.80
CA GLN A 122 45.14 0.29 2.67
C GLN A 122 44.04 1.18 2.09
N GLN A 123 42.79 0.81 2.35
CA GLN A 123 41.63 1.58 1.95
C GLN A 123 40.62 1.66 3.10
N ASN A 124 40.08 2.84 3.35
CA ASN A 124 38.95 3.00 4.25
C ASN A 124 37.66 2.62 3.53
N ILE A 125 37.08 1.48 3.92
CA ILE A 125 35.83 0.94 3.33
C ILE A 125 34.59 1.29 4.14
N SER A 126 34.70 2.07 5.22
CA SER A 126 33.56 2.47 6.06
C SER A 126 32.45 3.19 5.27
N PRO A 127 32.74 4.08 4.30
CA PRO A 127 31.70 4.73 3.50
C PRO A 127 30.91 3.72 2.65
N ARG A 128 31.61 2.76 2.04
CA ARG A 128 30.98 1.69 1.24
C ARG A 128 30.08 0.82 2.11
N ILE A 129 30.56 0.35 3.25
CA ILE A 129 29.79 -0.50 4.17
C ILE A 129 28.55 0.26 4.71
N ARG A 130 28.69 1.56 5.01
CA ARG A 130 27.54 2.38 5.44
C ARG A 130 26.49 2.50 4.36
N ALA A 131 26.88 2.80 3.13
CA ALA A 131 25.96 2.90 1.98
C ALA A 131 25.23 1.56 1.71
N GLU A 132 25.95 0.45 1.74
CA GLU A 132 25.36 -0.89 1.59
C GLU A 132 24.36 -1.23 2.70
N ARG A 133 24.70 -0.88 3.96
CA ARG A 133 23.78 -1.07 5.10
C ARG A 133 22.54 -0.21 4.99
N GLU A 134 22.70 1.04 4.57
CA GLU A 134 21.57 1.96 4.39
C GLU A 134 20.63 1.47 3.28
N GLN A 135 21.17 1.06 2.14
CA GLN A 135 20.38 0.45 1.06
C GLN A 135 19.64 -0.81 1.53
N HIS A 136 20.33 -1.66 2.29
CA HIS A 136 19.71 -2.88 2.82
C HIS A 136 18.58 -2.57 3.79
N LEU A 137 18.79 -1.60 4.70
CA LEU A 137 17.77 -1.15 5.65
C LEU A 137 16.54 -0.58 4.93
N LEU A 138 16.73 0.25 3.91
CA LEU A 138 15.63 0.80 3.12
C LEU A 138 14.85 -0.30 2.40
N ALA A 139 15.54 -1.27 1.80
CA ALA A 139 14.89 -2.41 1.15
C ALA A 139 14.09 -3.26 2.16
N GLN A 140 14.65 -3.51 3.35
CA GLN A 140 13.93 -4.22 4.41
C GLN A 140 12.71 -3.44 4.90
N ALA A 141 12.82 -2.11 5.08
CA ALA A 141 11.70 -1.26 5.50
C ALA A 141 10.55 -1.27 4.47
N LEU A 142 10.87 -1.21 3.18
CA LEU A 142 9.86 -1.31 2.12
C LEU A 142 9.17 -2.69 2.12
N ASN A 143 9.92 -3.78 2.33
CA ASN A 143 9.35 -5.12 2.39
C ASN A 143 8.52 -5.37 3.65
N ALA A 144 8.90 -4.76 4.78
CA ALA A 144 8.16 -4.88 6.04
C ALA A 144 6.88 -4.02 6.10
N ALA A 145 6.65 -3.14 5.12
CA ALA A 145 5.45 -2.33 5.06
C ALA A 145 4.21 -3.21 4.86
N PHE A 146 3.15 -2.95 5.62
CA PHE A 146 1.86 -3.66 5.50
C PHE A 146 1.10 -3.31 4.23
N ASP A 147 1.30 -2.09 3.73
CA ASP A 147 0.65 -1.64 2.51
C ASP A 147 1.40 -2.17 1.28
N PRO A 148 0.70 -2.61 0.24
CA PRO A 148 1.28 -2.99 -1.04
C PRO A 148 2.03 -1.82 -1.68
N ILE A 149 3.30 -2.05 -2.00
CA ILE A 149 4.16 -1.07 -2.65
C ILE A 149 4.70 -1.68 -3.95
N ILE A 150 4.57 -0.93 -5.04
CA ILE A 150 5.29 -1.21 -6.29
C ILE A 150 6.03 0.04 -6.75
N ILE A 151 7.15 -0.19 -7.42
CA ILE A 151 7.88 0.84 -8.15
C ILE A 151 7.93 0.42 -9.60
N THR A 152 7.62 1.36 -10.50
CA THR A 152 7.73 1.14 -11.94
C THR A 152 8.72 2.13 -12.56
N ASP A 153 9.31 1.75 -13.68
CA ASP A 153 10.03 2.67 -14.55
C ASP A 153 9.06 3.62 -15.29
N ARG A 154 9.59 4.48 -16.14
CA ARG A 154 8.79 5.44 -16.96
C ARG A 154 7.87 4.74 -17.97
N ASN A 155 8.14 3.50 -18.32
CA ASN A 155 7.35 2.71 -19.27
C ASN A 155 6.27 1.88 -18.56
N ALA A 156 6.08 2.12 -17.26
CA ALA A 156 5.21 1.34 -16.38
C ALA A 156 5.62 -0.14 -16.27
N THR A 157 6.93 -0.44 -16.36
CA THR A 157 7.47 -1.77 -16.05
C THR A 157 7.77 -1.85 -14.56
N ILE A 158 7.25 -2.85 -13.87
CA ILE A 158 7.47 -3.05 -12.43
C ILE A 158 8.92 -3.47 -12.20
N VAL A 159 9.66 -2.67 -11.43
CA VAL A 159 11.06 -2.93 -11.03
C VAL A 159 11.18 -3.37 -9.57
N PHE A 160 10.16 -3.11 -8.77
CA PHE A 160 10.07 -3.54 -7.38
C PHE A 160 8.63 -3.79 -6.97
N ALA A 161 8.41 -4.82 -6.16
CA ALA A 161 7.15 -5.10 -5.49
C ALA A 161 7.45 -5.71 -4.11
N ASN A 162 6.88 -5.14 -3.04
CA ASN A 162 7.07 -5.67 -1.70
C ASN A 162 6.23 -6.94 -1.44
N GLU A 163 6.45 -7.57 -0.29
CA GLU A 163 5.75 -8.80 0.10
C GLU A 163 4.24 -8.59 0.24
N ALA A 164 3.79 -7.44 0.76
CA ALA A 164 2.37 -7.11 0.89
C ALA A 164 1.65 -7.08 -0.48
N PHE A 165 2.31 -6.57 -1.53
CA PHE A 165 1.76 -6.58 -2.87
C PHE A 165 1.58 -8.02 -3.40
N GLN A 166 2.56 -8.90 -3.16
CA GLN A 166 2.48 -10.30 -3.55
C GLN A 166 1.33 -11.02 -2.84
N LEU A 167 1.20 -10.81 -1.53
CA LEU A 167 0.13 -11.41 -0.70
C LEU A 167 -1.26 -10.99 -1.16
N ILE A 168 -1.46 -9.69 -1.42
CA ILE A 168 -2.77 -9.17 -1.81
C ILE A 168 -3.15 -9.56 -3.22
N THR A 169 -2.21 -9.56 -4.17
CA THR A 169 -2.50 -9.84 -5.58
C THR A 169 -2.45 -11.33 -5.92
N GLY A 170 -1.77 -12.14 -5.12
CA GLY A 170 -1.54 -13.58 -5.35
C GLY A 170 -0.47 -13.89 -6.39
N TYR A 171 0.25 -12.90 -6.90
CA TYR A 171 1.37 -13.08 -7.82
C TYR A 171 2.69 -13.07 -7.04
N SER A 172 3.61 -13.95 -7.37
CA SER A 172 4.97 -13.96 -6.80
C SER A 172 5.89 -12.90 -7.43
N ALA A 173 6.96 -12.52 -6.73
CA ALA A 173 7.91 -11.53 -7.24
C ALA A 173 8.45 -11.85 -8.66
N PRO A 174 8.86 -13.09 -8.99
CA PRO A 174 9.32 -13.41 -10.34
C PRO A 174 8.24 -13.25 -11.43
N GLU A 175 6.95 -13.37 -11.06
CA GLU A 175 5.85 -13.19 -11.99
C GLU A 175 5.48 -11.72 -12.21
N ILE A 176 5.84 -10.85 -11.25
CA ILE A 176 5.48 -9.42 -11.24
C ILE A 176 6.58 -8.56 -11.86
N ILE A 177 7.85 -8.82 -11.50
CA ILE A 177 8.98 -8.01 -11.96
C ILE A 177 9.12 -8.11 -13.48
N GLY A 178 9.27 -6.97 -14.12
CA GLY A 178 9.30 -6.86 -15.59
C GLY A 178 7.91 -6.78 -16.24
N GLN A 179 6.82 -6.98 -15.48
CA GLN A 179 5.46 -6.87 -16.00
C GLN A 179 4.91 -5.45 -15.87
N ASN A 180 3.80 -5.18 -16.57
CA ASN A 180 3.07 -3.93 -16.43
C ASN A 180 1.91 -4.10 -15.43
N PRO A 181 1.64 -3.13 -14.52
CA PRO A 181 0.52 -3.20 -13.58
C PRO A 181 -0.86 -3.43 -14.22
N ARG A 182 -0.97 -3.22 -15.55
CA ARG A 182 -2.18 -3.56 -16.32
C ARG A 182 -2.62 -5.02 -16.17
N MET A 183 -1.75 -5.93 -15.74
CA MET A 183 -2.09 -7.32 -15.44
C MET A 183 -3.18 -7.46 -14.38
N LEU A 184 -3.34 -6.45 -13.51
CA LEU A 184 -4.37 -6.42 -12.46
C LEU A 184 -5.70 -5.83 -12.93
N ARG A 185 -5.85 -5.42 -14.19
CA ARG A 185 -7.09 -4.80 -14.68
C ARG A 185 -8.27 -5.76 -14.57
N SER A 186 -9.35 -5.30 -13.94
CA SER A 186 -10.60 -6.04 -13.82
C SER A 186 -11.55 -5.89 -15.03
N GLY A 187 -11.33 -4.86 -15.87
CA GLY A 187 -12.25 -4.45 -16.91
C GLY A 187 -13.49 -3.69 -16.41
N LYS A 188 -13.52 -3.29 -15.13
CA LYS A 188 -14.65 -2.57 -14.52
C LYS A 188 -14.58 -1.04 -14.65
N HIS A 189 -13.44 -0.50 -15.08
CA HIS A 189 -13.27 0.92 -15.38
C HIS A 189 -13.37 1.18 -16.87
N ASP A 190 -13.95 2.31 -17.23
CA ASP A 190 -14.10 2.75 -18.61
C ASP A 190 -12.81 3.37 -19.20
N ALA A 191 -12.86 3.73 -20.48
CA ALA A 191 -11.73 4.36 -21.16
C ALA A 191 -11.42 5.75 -20.62
N LEU A 192 -12.43 6.50 -20.14
CA LEU A 192 -12.27 7.85 -19.61
C LEU A 192 -11.46 7.84 -18.32
N PHE A 193 -11.74 6.89 -17.41
CA PHE A 193 -10.97 6.68 -16.18
C PHE A 193 -9.47 6.49 -16.48
N TYR A 194 -9.14 5.61 -17.44
CA TYR A 194 -7.74 5.36 -17.79
C TYR A 194 -7.08 6.54 -18.54
N ALA A 195 -7.86 7.32 -19.29
CA ALA A 195 -7.36 8.54 -19.93
C ALA A 195 -6.94 9.58 -18.88
N GLN A 196 -7.79 9.87 -17.90
CA GLN A 196 -7.50 10.78 -16.79
C GLN A 196 -6.31 10.30 -15.95
N PHE A 197 -6.23 9.00 -15.70
CA PHE A 197 -5.10 8.40 -15.01
C PHE A 197 -3.78 8.61 -15.76
N ASN A 198 -3.75 8.35 -17.08
CA ASN A 198 -2.55 8.54 -17.89
C ASN A 198 -2.15 10.01 -18.00
N GLU A 199 -3.11 10.93 -18.08
CA GLU A 199 -2.87 12.38 -18.09
C GLU A 199 -2.20 12.83 -16.78
N SER A 200 -2.69 12.38 -15.63
CA SER A 200 -2.08 12.69 -14.33
C SER A 200 -0.67 12.14 -14.20
N LEU A 201 -0.39 10.93 -14.70
CA LEU A 201 0.97 10.41 -14.74
C LEU A 201 1.89 11.23 -15.65
N ALA A 202 1.38 11.68 -16.80
CA ALA A 202 2.14 12.47 -17.76
C ALA A 202 2.46 13.88 -17.24
N SER A 203 1.55 14.49 -16.46
CA SER A 203 1.79 15.79 -15.79
C SER A 203 2.84 15.70 -14.69
N GLY A 204 3.10 14.50 -14.18
CA GLY A 204 4.01 14.28 -13.06
C GLY A 204 3.49 14.77 -11.71
N GLU A 205 2.17 14.90 -11.59
CA GLU A 205 1.48 15.21 -10.34
C GLU A 205 1.11 13.91 -9.60
N PRO A 206 1.11 13.93 -8.26
CA PRO A 206 0.62 12.80 -7.49
C PRO A 206 -0.84 12.51 -7.80
N PHE A 207 -1.18 11.23 -7.99
CA PHE A 207 -2.52 10.78 -8.31
C PHE A 207 -3.07 9.85 -7.23
N ARG A 208 -4.31 10.08 -6.79
CA ARG A 208 -4.99 9.21 -5.83
C ARG A 208 -6.36 8.82 -6.37
N THR A 209 -6.63 7.52 -6.39
CA THR A 209 -7.93 6.98 -6.81
C THR A 209 -8.12 5.55 -6.32
N THR A 210 -9.37 5.06 -6.38
CA THR A 210 -9.69 3.67 -6.10
C THR A 210 -9.80 2.89 -7.40
N PHE A 211 -8.98 1.85 -7.53
CA PHE A 211 -9.06 0.88 -8.63
C PHE A 211 -9.87 -0.35 -8.21
N ILE A 212 -10.67 -0.85 -9.13
CA ILE A 212 -11.21 -2.21 -9.04
C ILE A 212 -10.24 -3.11 -9.77
N ASN A 213 -9.48 -3.87 -9.03
CA ASN A 213 -8.44 -4.76 -9.54
C ASN A 213 -8.88 -6.23 -9.49
N LYS A 214 -8.16 -7.09 -10.21
CA LYS A 214 -8.37 -8.53 -10.24
C LYS A 214 -7.11 -9.24 -9.76
N ARG A 215 -7.26 -10.15 -8.78
CA ARG A 215 -6.17 -11.00 -8.28
C ARG A 215 -5.86 -12.12 -9.27
N LYS A 216 -4.79 -12.85 -9.02
CA LYS A 216 -4.38 -14.02 -9.82
C LYS A 216 -5.45 -15.12 -9.87
N ASP A 217 -6.20 -15.32 -8.80
CA ASP A 217 -7.31 -16.29 -8.72
C ASP A 217 -8.61 -15.81 -9.42
N GLY A 218 -8.60 -14.60 -9.98
CA GLY A 218 -9.74 -14.00 -10.65
C GLY A 218 -10.68 -13.21 -9.74
N SER A 219 -10.52 -13.24 -8.43
CA SER A 219 -11.33 -12.45 -7.49
C SER A 219 -11.06 -10.95 -7.64
N LEU A 220 -12.11 -10.15 -7.43
CA LEU A 220 -12.01 -8.68 -7.48
C LEU A 220 -11.68 -8.11 -6.11
N PHE A 221 -10.93 -7.02 -6.10
CA PHE A 221 -10.67 -6.23 -4.89
C PHE A 221 -10.60 -4.74 -5.22
N TYR A 222 -10.98 -3.94 -4.23
CA TYR A 222 -10.92 -2.48 -4.30
C TYR A 222 -9.63 -2.00 -3.65
N ALA A 223 -8.77 -1.36 -4.43
CA ALA A 223 -7.50 -0.83 -3.95
C ALA A 223 -7.47 0.70 -4.10
N GLU A 224 -7.34 1.40 -2.99
CA GLU A 224 -7.08 2.84 -3.00
C GLU A 224 -5.58 3.03 -3.24
N HIS A 225 -5.21 3.64 -4.37
CA HIS A 225 -3.84 3.89 -4.78
C HIS A 225 -3.44 5.35 -4.58
N SER A 226 -2.24 5.56 -4.05
CA SER A 226 -1.50 6.81 -4.10
C SER A 226 -0.26 6.61 -4.95
N ILE A 227 -0.18 7.30 -6.08
CA ILE A 227 0.91 7.16 -7.05
C ILE A 227 1.66 8.48 -7.14
N SER A 228 2.98 8.43 -6.96
CA SER A 228 3.84 9.60 -6.97
C SER A 228 5.06 9.40 -7.88
N PRO A 229 5.50 10.42 -8.63
CA PRO A 229 6.71 10.34 -9.45
C PRO A 229 7.96 10.43 -8.57
N LEU A 230 8.98 9.65 -8.91
CA LEU A 230 10.33 9.75 -8.38
C LEU A 230 11.21 10.46 -9.41
N ARG A 231 11.93 11.50 -8.97
CA ARG A 231 12.77 12.33 -9.83
C ARG A 231 14.24 12.17 -9.48
N ASN A 232 15.11 12.26 -10.47
CA ASN A 232 16.55 12.35 -10.26
C ASN A 232 16.96 13.77 -9.82
N VAL A 233 18.26 13.98 -9.58
CA VAL A 233 18.84 15.26 -9.16
C VAL A 233 18.61 16.40 -10.17
N GLU A 234 18.32 16.07 -11.42
CA GLU A 234 18.02 17.00 -12.51
C GLU A 234 16.51 17.30 -12.62
N GLY A 235 15.67 16.77 -11.72
CA GLY A 235 14.22 16.94 -11.73
C GLY A 235 13.46 16.06 -12.73
N VAL A 236 14.16 15.19 -13.47
CA VAL A 236 13.55 14.31 -14.48
C VAL A 236 12.90 13.11 -13.78
N ILE A 237 11.64 12.81 -14.13
CA ILE A 237 10.95 11.62 -13.64
C ILE A 237 11.66 10.37 -14.15
N THR A 238 12.08 9.50 -13.24
CA THR A 238 12.74 8.23 -13.55
C THR A 238 11.85 7.04 -13.27
N HIS A 239 11.05 7.11 -12.21
CA HIS A 239 10.19 6.04 -11.74
C HIS A 239 8.88 6.61 -11.18
N PHE A 240 7.92 5.70 -10.93
CA PHE A 240 6.73 6.00 -10.14
C PHE A 240 6.65 5.00 -8.98
N VAL A 241 6.35 5.51 -7.79
CA VAL A 241 6.00 4.68 -6.63
C VAL A 241 4.49 4.67 -6.47
N SER A 242 3.90 3.49 -6.34
CA SER A 242 2.51 3.31 -6.00
C SER A 242 2.40 2.60 -4.67
N ILE A 243 1.73 3.23 -3.73
CA ILE A 243 1.31 2.65 -2.45
C ILE A 243 -0.20 2.43 -2.55
N SER A 244 -0.67 1.27 -2.17
CA SER A 244 -2.10 0.95 -2.25
C SER A 244 -2.60 0.33 -0.95
N GLN A 245 -3.91 0.49 -0.69
CA GLN A 245 -4.59 -0.12 0.43
C GLN A 245 -5.79 -0.92 -0.07
N ASP A 246 -5.92 -2.18 0.35
CA ASP A 246 -7.13 -2.96 0.06
C ASP A 246 -8.27 -2.47 0.96
N VAL A 247 -9.26 -1.84 0.34
CA VAL A 247 -10.44 -1.29 1.02
C VAL A 247 -11.71 -2.12 0.80
N THR A 248 -11.58 -3.32 0.23
CA THR A 248 -12.71 -4.21 -0.11
C THR A 248 -13.59 -4.48 1.09
N THR A 249 -12.99 -4.87 2.21
CA THR A 249 -13.73 -5.17 3.45
C THR A 249 -14.39 -3.92 4.03
N ARG A 250 -13.71 -2.76 3.97
CA ARG A 250 -14.23 -1.48 4.45
C ARG A 250 -15.47 -1.07 3.63
N LEU A 251 -15.35 -1.04 2.31
CA LEU A 251 -16.46 -0.68 1.41
C LEU A 251 -17.64 -1.65 1.54
N GLY A 252 -17.37 -2.96 1.64
CA GLY A 252 -18.41 -3.96 1.86
C GLY A 252 -19.15 -3.79 3.19
N ARG A 253 -18.45 -3.40 4.25
CA ARG A 253 -19.06 -3.08 5.55
C ARG A 253 -19.90 -1.80 5.49
N GLU A 254 -19.39 -0.75 4.86
CA GLU A 254 -20.11 0.52 4.68
C GLU A 254 -21.39 0.30 3.88
N GLN A 255 -21.33 -0.45 2.79
CA GLN A 255 -22.51 -0.79 1.99
C GLN A 255 -23.52 -1.60 2.79
N LYS A 256 -23.08 -2.59 3.56
CA LYS A 256 -23.95 -3.39 4.42
C LYS A 256 -24.57 -2.56 5.55
N LEU A 257 -23.83 -1.60 6.12
CA LEU A 257 -24.38 -0.67 7.10
C LEU A 257 -25.45 0.24 6.49
N LEU A 258 -25.23 0.71 5.25
CA LEU A 258 -26.24 1.49 4.51
C LEU A 258 -27.48 0.64 4.22
N GLU A 259 -27.32 -0.61 3.78
CA GLU A 259 -28.44 -1.54 3.57
C GLU A 259 -29.23 -1.75 4.88
N ILE A 260 -28.57 -2.02 6.00
CA ILE A 260 -29.22 -2.18 7.31
C ILE A 260 -29.90 -0.87 7.76
N ALA A 261 -29.30 0.27 7.50
CA ALA A 261 -29.86 1.57 7.86
C ALA A 261 -31.09 1.96 7.03
N HIS A 262 -31.23 1.43 5.81
CA HIS A 262 -32.26 1.80 4.85
C HIS A 262 -33.33 0.72 4.64
N SER A 263 -33.05 -0.55 4.93
CA SER A 263 -34.01 -1.64 4.70
C SER A 263 -34.61 -2.19 5.99
N ASP A 264 -35.82 -2.73 5.92
CA ASP A 264 -36.46 -3.54 6.95
C ASP A 264 -35.88 -4.97 6.89
N PRO A 265 -35.30 -5.51 7.97
CA PRO A 265 -34.60 -6.79 7.95
C PRO A 265 -35.52 -8.00 7.71
N LEU A 266 -36.83 -7.87 7.98
CA LEU A 266 -37.79 -8.95 7.78
C LEU A 266 -38.27 -9.05 6.34
N THR A 267 -38.61 -7.90 5.74
CA THR A 267 -39.27 -7.82 4.43
C THR A 267 -38.32 -7.46 3.30
N GLY A 268 -37.15 -6.86 3.65
CA GLY A 268 -36.19 -6.34 2.68
C GLY A 268 -36.73 -5.21 1.81
N LEU A 269 -37.83 -4.56 2.22
CA LEU A 269 -38.28 -3.27 1.71
C LEU A 269 -37.52 -2.13 2.39
N ASP A 270 -37.70 -0.91 1.90
CA ASP A 270 -37.19 0.25 2.63
C ASP A 270 -37.84 0.29 4.04
N ASN A 271 -37.05 0.68 5.03
CA ASN A 271 -37.61 0.93 6.37
C ASN A 271 -38.26 2.32 6.41
N ARG A 272 -38.99 2.61 7.48
CA ARG A 272 -39.69 3.87 7.69
C ARG A 272 -38.78 5.09 7.49
N ARG A 273 -37.55 5.06 8.03
CA ARG A 273 -36.58 6.17 7.93
C ARG A 273 -36.17 6.45 6.49
N ALA A 274 -35.89 5.42 5.71
CA ALA A 274 -35.56 5.54 4.29
C ALA A 274 -36.74 6.08 3.49
N ALA A 275 -37.96 5.61 3.79
CA ALA A 275 -39.18 6.08 3.17
C ALA A 275 -39.47 7.55 3.45
N GLU A 276 -39.31 8.02 4.70
CA GLU A 276 -39.49 9.43 5.07
C GLU A 276 -38.56 10.34 4.27
N HIS A 277 -37.28 9.99 4.21
CA HIS A 277 -36.28 10.75 3.42
C HIS A 277 -36.62 10.75 1.92
N THR A 278 -37.04 9.61 1.38
CA THR A 278 -37.39 9.47 -0.04
C THR A 278 -38.68 10.25 -0.36
N LEU A 279 -39.65 10.22 0.52
CA LEU A 279 -40.92 10.97 0.40
C LEU A 279 -40.66 12.48 0.29
N GLU A 280 -39.87 13.07 1.20
CA GLU A 280 -39.51 14.48 1.14
C GLU A 280 -38.85 14.88 -0.17
N ARG A 281 -37.91 14.06 -0.63
CA ARG A 281 -37.19 14.26 -1.91
C ARG A 281 -38.14 14.18 -3.11
N MET A 282 -39.05 13.19 -3.14
CA MET A 282 -40.01 13.02 -4.23
C MET A 282 -41.08 14.15 -4.25
N ILE A 283 -41.56 14.60 -3.10
CA ILE A 283 -42.46 15.79 -2.97
C ILE A 283 -41.76 17.01 -3.59
N ASN A 284 -40.53 17.29 -3.22
CA ASN A 284 -39.78 18.42 -3.77
C ASN A 284 -39.56 18.30 -5.29
N THR A 285 -39.30 17.12 -5.80
CA THR A 285 -39.15 16.85 -7.25
C THR A 285 -40.49 17.08 -7.97
N ALA A 286 -41.58 16.59 -7.44
CA ALA A 286 -42.94 16.79 -7.98
C ALA A 286 -43.31 18.27 -8.06
N ARG A 287 -43.01 19.04 -7.02
CA ARG A 287 -43.22 20.51 -6.99
C ARG A 287 -42.47 21.27 -8.06
N ILE A 288 -41.19 20.88 -8.29
CA ILE A 288 -40.33 21.52 -9.28
C ILE A 288 -40.76 21.15 -10.71
N SER A 289 -41.08 19.85 -10.92
CA SER A 289 -41.45 19.35 -12.24
C SER A 289 -42.90 19.61 -12.65
N GLY A 290 -43.79 19.93 -11.69
CA GLY A 290 -45.22 20.04 -11.90
C GLY A 290 -45.94 18.73 -12.23
N LYS A 291 -45.25 17.58 -12.04
CA LYS A 291 -45.82 16.26 -12.29
C LYS A 291 -46.59 15.76 -11.06
N PRO A 292 -47.67 14.96 -11.24
CA PRO A 292 -48.41 14.40 -10.15
C PRO A 292 -47.56 13.43 -9.32
N PHE A 293 -47.76 13.44 -8.02
CA PHE A 293 -47.16 12.49 -7.09
C PHE A 293 -48.26 11.94 -6.19
N SER A 294 -48.37 10.61 -6.15
CA SER A 294 -49.32 9.93 -5.27
C SER A 294 -48.58 8.97 -4.34
N PHE A 295 -49.24 8.61 -3.26
CA PHE A 295 -48.76 7.57 -2.38
C PHE A 295 -49.94 6.69 -1.91
N ILE A 296 -49.59 5.49 -1.44
CA ILE A 296 -50.52 4.49 -0.97
C ILE A 296 -50.07 4.02 0.39
N ILE A 297 -50.93 4.07 1.40
CA ILE A 297 -50.75 3.37 2.68
C ILE A 297 -51.50 2.04 2.59
N CYS A 298 -50.88 0.99 3.09
CA CYS A 298 -51.43 -0.35 3.11
C CYS A 298 -51.31 -0.92 4.52
N ASP A 299 -52.39 -1.50 5.04
CA ASP A 299 -52.44 -2.21 6.31
C ASP A 299 -52.97 -3.61 6.11
N ILE A 300 -52.41 -4.61 6.86
CA ILE A 300 -52.85 -6.00 6.76
C ILE A 300 -54.03 -6.21 7.69
N ASP A 301 -55.17 -6.56 7.08
CA ASP A 301 -56.42 -6.74 7.81
C ASP A 301 -56.30 -7.87 8.84
N HIS A 302 -56.73 -7.60 10.08
CA HIS A 302 -56.71 -8.56 11.17
C HIS A 302 -55.36 -9.24 11.49
N PHE A 303 -54.24 -8.58 11.20
CA PHE A 303 -52.89 -9.16 11.36
C PHE A 303 -52.63 -9.69 12.77
N LYS A 304 -53.13 -9.02 13.80
CA LYS A 304 -53.06 -9.48 15.19
C LYS A 304 -53.74 -10.84 15.34
N SER A 305 -54.89 -11.07 14.71
CA SER A 305 -55.61 -12.34 14.79
C SER A 305 -54.80 -13.48 14.13
N VAL A 306 -54.08 -13.17 13.04
CA VAL A 306 -53.15 -14.13 12.42
C VAL A 306 -52.04 -14.54 13.41
N ASN A 307 -51.42 -13.57 14.08
CA ASN A 307 -50.38 -13.85 15.09
C ASN A 307 -50.93 -14.66 16.28
N ASP A 308 -52.13 -14.28 16.77
CA ASP A 308 -52.74 -14.93 17.94
C ASP A 308 -53.16 -16.38 17.62
N GLN A 309 -53.60 -16.64 16.39
CA GLN A 309 -54.08 -17.99 15.95
C GLN A 309 -52.97 -18.90 15.47
N TYR A 310 -51.99 -18.38 14.73
CA TYR A 310 -50.96 -19.19 14.01
C TYR A 310 -49.53 -18.93 14.50
N GLY A 311 -49.33 -18.00 15.44
CA GLY A 311 -48.07 -17.61 16.01
C GLY A 311 -47.26 -16.62 15.16
N HIS A 312 -46.30 -15.94 15.78
CA HIS A 312 -45.46 -14.91 15.15
C HIS A 312 -44.74 -15.38 13.87
N PRO A 313 -44.27 -16.63 13.76
CA PRO A 313 -43.65 -17.11 12.51
C PRO A 313 -44.60 -17.08 11.29
N ALA A 314 -45.91 -17.30 11.52
CA ALA A 314 -46.90 -17.17 10.46
C ALA A 314 -47.14 -15.70 10.09
N GLY A 315 -47.22 -14.80 11.05
CA GLY A 315 -47.26 -13.37 10.81
C GLY A 315 -46.03 -12.87 10.02
N ASP A 316 -44.83 -13.32 10.36
CA ASP A 316 -43.62 -13.00 9.61
C ASP A 316 -43.68 -13.49 8.16
N SER A 317 -44.27 -14.67 7.92
CA SER A 317 -44.50 -15.19 6.57
C SER A 317 -45.51 -14.36 5.78
N VAL A 318 -46.56 -13.86 6.45
CA VAL A 318 -47.53 -12.92 5.85
C VAL A 318 -46.82 -11.64 5.44
N LEU A 319 -46.07 -11.00 6.35
CA LEU A 319 -45.34 -9.76 6.07
C LEU A 319 -44.38 -9.92 4.87
N LYS A 320 -43.60 -11.02 4.82
CA LYS A 320 -42.71 -11.32 3.70
C LYS A 320 -43.44 -11.51 2.38
N SER A 321 -44.61 -12.19 2.43
CA SER A 321 -45.42 -12.48 1.24
C SER A 321 -46.05 -11.22 0.66
N VAL A 322 -46.62 -10.34 1.54
CA VAL A 322 -47.15 -9.03 1.15
C VAL A 322 -46.02 -8.19 0.53
N ALA A 323 -44.85 -8.09 1.21
CA ALA A 323 -43.70 -7.35 0.70
C ALA A 323 -43.24 -7.85 -0.69
N ALA A 324 -43.23 -9.17 -0.94
CA ALA A 324 -42.91 -9.75 -2.24
C ALA A 324 -43.90 -9.31 -3.32
N ILE A 325 -45.20 -9.29 -3.01
CA ILE A 325 -46.28 -8.80 -3.93
C ILE A 325 -46.02 -7.30 -4.23
N LEU A 326 -45.75 -6.50 -3.23
CA LEU A 326 -45.45 -5.06 -3.41
C LEU A 326 -44.27 -4.90 -4.39
N LYS A 327 -43.12 -5.53 -4.12
CA LYS A 327 -41.94 -5.48 -4.99
C LYS A 327 -42.24 -5.89 -6.43
N HIS A 328 -43.10 -6.87 -6.64
CA HIS A 328 -43.38 -7.40 -7.97
C HIS A 328 -44.39 -6.56 -8.76
N ARG A 329 -45.27 -5.82 -8.09
CA ARG A 329 -46.37 -5.05 -8.71
C ARG A 329 -46.02 -3.58 -8.96
N ILE A 330 -45.00 -3.01 -8.29
CA ILE A 330 -44.57 -1.64 -8.48
C ILE A 330 -43.51 -1.54 -9.61
N ARG A 331 -43.32 -0.33 -10.16
CA ARG A 331 -42.31 -0.02 -11.17
C ARG A 331 -40.95 0.23 -10.50
N ALA A 332 -39.89 0.20 -11.28
CA ALA A 332 -38.52 0.50 -10.78
C ALA A 332 -38.37 1.93 -10.18
N VAL A 333 -39.23 2.87 -10.57
CA VAL A 333 -39.23 4.25 -10.05
C VAL A 333 -40.09 4.44 -8.80
N ASP A 334 -41.00 3.50 -8.51
CA ASP A 334 -41.81 3.47 -7.33
C ASP A 334 -41.02 2.91 -6.15
N VAL A 335 -41.34 3.31 -4.93
CA VAL A 335 -40.66 2.84 -3.73
C VAL A 335 -41.70 2.22 -2.78
N ALA A 336 -41.42 1.02 -2.30
CA ALA A 336 -42.21 0.36 -1.27
C ALA A 336 -41.40 0.27 0.03
N ALA A 337 -42.03 0.58 1.14
CA ALA A 337 -41.40 0.55 2.45
C ALA A 337 -42.32 -0.12 3.48
N ARG A 338 -41.73 -0.70 4.52
CA ARG A 338 -42.44 -1.08 5.73
C ARG A 338 -42.51 0.12 6.66
N TRP A 339 -43.71 0.66 6.89
CA TRP A 339 -43.92 1.88 7.64
C TRP A 339 -44.06 1.63 9.14
N GLY A 340 -44.66 0.53 9.52
CA GLY A 340 -44.89 0.10 10.90
C GLY A 340 -45.04 -1.40 11.01
N GLY A 341 -45.56 -1.92 12.12
CA GLY A 341 -45.70 -3.34 12.38
C GLY A 341 -46.27 -4.14 11.20
N GLU A 342 -47.49 -3.80 10.78
CA GLU A 342 -48.25 -4.41 9.69
C GLU A 342 -48.53 -3.44 8.54
N GLU A 343 -48.02 -2.19 8.66
CA GLU A 343 -48.26 -1.11 7.71
C GLU A 343 -47.15 -0.99 6.66
N PHE A 344 -47.53 -0.75 5.41
CA PHE A 344 -46.63 -0.50 4.29
C PHE A 344 -46.96 0.83 3.61
N LEU A 345 -45.95 1.45 3.04
CA LEU A 345 -46.06 2.69 2.28
C LEU A 345 -45.54 2.47 0.87
N ILE A 346 -46.27 2.94 -0.14
CA ILE A 346 -45.83 2.92 -1.54
C ILE A 346 -45.82 4.36 -2.07
N LEU A 347 -44.65 4.81 -2.55
CA LEU A 347 -44.44 6.11 -3.16
C LEU A 347 -44.52 5.97 -4.67
N VAL A 348 -45.39 6.73 -5.33
CA VAL A 348 -45.71 6.55 -6.76
C VAL A 348 -45.50 7.88 -7.49
N PRO A 349 -44.25 8.18 -7.93
CA PRO A 349 -43.97 9.41 -8.68
C PRO A 349 -44.59 9.36 -10.07
N ASP A 350 -44.80 10.56 -10.65
CA ASP A 350 -45.37 10.74 -12.00
C ASP A 350 -46.72 10.02 -12.18
N SER A 351 -47.55 9.98 -11.13
CA SER A 351 -48.83 9.25 -11.11
C SER A 351 -49.93 10.03 -10.43
N SER A 352 -51.06 10.11 -11.09
CA SER A 352 -52.28 10.73 -10.55
C SER A 352 -52.98 9.80 -9.54
N LEU A 353 -53.91 10.35 -8.76
CA LEU A 353 -54.76 9.60 -7.83
C LEU A 353 -55.43 8.41 -8.46
N LYS A 354 -55.96 8.54 -9.72
CA LYS A 354 -56.59 7.46 -10.44
C LYS A 354 -55.58 6.32 -10.73
N GLN A 355 -54.40 6.64 -11.21
CA GLN A 355 -53.39 5.66 -11.51
C GLN A 355 -52.87 4.94 -10.26
N ALA A 356 -52.72 5.68 -9.16
CA ALA A 356 -52.35 5.09 -7.89
C ALA A 356 -53.47 4.17 -7.32
N ALA A 357 -54.74 4.55 -7.47
CA ALA A 357 -55.88 3.71 -7.07
C ALA A 357 -55.94 2.41 -7.90
N GLU A 358 -55.67 2.48 -9.20
CA GLU A 358 -55.56 1.29 -10.05
C GLU A 358 -54.43 0.37 -9.64
N LEU A 359 -53.30 0.94 -9.20
CA LEU A 359 -52.18 0.17 -8.65
C LEU A 359 -52.56 -0.47 -7.31
N ALA A 360 -53.20 0.27 -6.43
CA ALA A 360 -53.66 -0.23 -5.14
C ALA A 360 -54.63 -1.42 -5.29
N ASP A 361 -55.61 -1.35 -6.22
CA ASP A 361 -56.51 -2.50 -6.48
C ASP A 361 -55.80 -3.72 -7.05
N ARG A 362 -54.80 -3.52 -7.93
CA ARG A 362 -53.96 -4.63 -8.41
C ARG A 362 -53.16 -5.29 -7.30
N ILE A 363 -52.64 -4.49 -6.33
CA ILE A 363 -51.91 -5.00 -5.17
C ILE A 363 -52.89 -5.75 -4.25
N ARG A 364 -54.03 -5.16 -3.92
CA ARG A 364 -55.09 -5.79 -3.10
C ARG A 364 -55.49 -7.15 -3.61
N LYS A 365 -55.86 -7.23 -4.92
CA LYS A 365 -56.21 -8.51 -5.59
C LYS A 365 -55.02 -9.50 -5.61
N GLY A 366 -53.79 -8.98 -5.67
CA GLY A 366 -52.56 -9.83 -5.61
C GLY A 366 -52.44 -10.50 -4.26
N VAL A 367 -52.70 -9.78 -3.16
CA VAL A 367 -52.65 -10.31 -1.78
C VAL A 367 -53.86 -11.26 -1.52
N GLU A 368 -55.08 -10.83 -1.89
CA GLU A 368 -56.28 -11.61 -1.70
C GLU A 368 -56.19 -13.04 -2.35
N ASN A 369 -55.49 -13.15 -3.48
CA ASN A 369 -55.29 -14.41 -4.18
C ASN A 369 -54.01 -15.19 -3.75
N LEU A 370 -53.35 -14.74 -2.67
CA LEU A 370 -52.14 -15.36 -2.21
C LEU A 370 -52.41 -16.48 -1.21
N GLU A 371 -51.93 -17.67 -1.50
CA GLU A 371 -51.93 -18.77 -0.54
C GLU A 371 -50.64 -18.70 0.32
N ILE A 372 -50.80 -18.36 1.59
CA ILE A 372 -49.68 -18.28 2.54
C ILE A 372 -49.73 -19.52 3.43
N PRO A 373 -48.72 -20.41 3.32
CA PRO A 373 -48.69 -21.64 4.11
C PRO A 373 -48.71 -21.31 5.64
N GLY A 374 -49.71 -21.87 6.33
CA GLY A 374 -49.84 -21.75 7.79
C GLY A 374 -50.44 -20.42 8.30
N ALA A 375 -51.01 -19.58 7.42
CA ALA A 375 -51.57 -18.28 7.86
C ALA A 375 -53.04 -18.07 7.42
N GLY A 376 -53.60 -18.97 6.60
CA GLY A 376 -54.93 -18.78 6.04
C GLY A 376 -55.04 -17.63 5.02
N PRO A 377 -56.26 -17.31 4.54
CA PRO A 377 -56.45 -16.17 3.64
C PRO A 377 -56.23 -14.87 4.34
N VAL A 378 -55.51 -13.95 3.69
CA VAL A 378 -55.12 -12.61 4.19
C VAL A 378 -55.62 -11.57 3.19
N THR A 379 -56.20 -10.48 3.71
CA THR A 379 -56.55 -9.30 2.92
C THR A 379 -55.79 -8.07 3.42
N ILE A 380 -55.80 -7.02 2.61
CA ILE A 380 -55.18 -5.75 2.94
C ILE A 380 -56.16 -4.60 2.64
N SER A 381 -56.16 -3.58 3.49
CA SER A 381 -56.82 -2.30 3.26
C SER A 381 -55.78 -1.28 2.74
N LEU A 382 -56.19 -0.45 1.77
CA LEU A 382 -55.33 0.53 1.16
C LEU A 382 -56.02 1.90 1.11
N GLY A 383 -55.29 2.93 1.59
CA GLY A 383 -55.63 4.33 1.41
C GLY A 383 -54.75 4.96 0.34
N VAL A 384 -55.28 5.83 -0.51
CA VAL A 384 -54.58 6.47 -1.61
C VAL A 384 -54.75 7.96 -1.57
N SER A 385 -53.69 8.73 -1.66
CA SER A 385 -53.72 10.18 -1.74
C SER A 385 -52.79 10.72 -2.82
N GLU A 386 -53.13 11.88 -3.40
CA GLU A 386 -52.32 12.64 -4.35
C GLU A 386 -51.87 13.95 -3.72
N LEU A 387 -50.63 14.33 -3.95
CA LEU A 387 -50.04 15.56 -3.44
C LEU A 387 -50.76 16.79 -3.98
N SER A 388 -51.36 17.58 -3.08
CA SER A 388 -52.00 18.87 -3.40
C SER A 388 -50.98 20.03 -3.25
N PRO A 389 -51.20 21.16 -3.96
CA PRO A 389 -50.32 22.34 -3.83
C PRO A 389 -50.25 22.85 -2.38
N GLY A 390 -49.04 22.99 -1.86
CA GLY A 390 -48.80 23.50 -0.48
C GLY A 390 -48.84 22.44 0.62
N GLU A 391 -49.14 21.21 0.31
CA GLU A 391 -49.27 20.11 1.28
C GLU A 391 -47.90 19.60 1.74
N THR A 392 -47.76 19.20 2.99
CA THR A 392 -46.54 18.63 3.57
C THR A 392 -46.59 17.11 3.57
N ALA A 393 -45.44 16.47 3.73
CA ALA A 393 -45.35 15.00 3.86
C ALA A 393 -46.24 14.52 5.05
N ALA A 394 -46.25 15.25 6.16
CA ALA A 394 -47.04 14.87 7.34
C ALA A 394 -48.54 14.96 7.10
N SER A 395 -49.02 16.03 6.42
CA SER A 395 -50.45 16.16 6.08
C SER A 395 -50.91 15.11 5.07
N LEU A 396 -50.03 14.78 4.12
CA LEU A 396 -50.31 13.80 3.09
C LEU A 396 -50.52 12.40 3.71
N ILE A 397 -49.64 11.99 4.64
CA ILE A 397 -49.74 10.70 5.36
C ILE A 397 -51.02 10.63 6.22
N GLN A 398 -51.49 11.77 6.77
CA GLN A 398 -52.67 11.81 7.61
C GLN A 398 -53.98 11.70 6.82
N GLN A 399 -53.97 11.97 5.52
CA GLN A 399 -55.16 11.93 4.64
C GLN A 399 -55.44 10.57 4.04
N ALA A 400 -54.44 9.71 3.96
CA ALA A 400 -54.58 8.33 3.44
C ALA A 400 -54.96 7.35 4.54
#